data_dd5b077f261ceca2ab8f65496ac2b989
#
_entry.id   dd5b077f261ceca2ab8f65496ac2b989
#
_cell.length_a   1.000
_cell.length_b   1.000
_cell.length_c   1.000
_cell.angle_alpha   90.00
_cell.angle_beta   90.00
_cell.angle_gamma   90.00
#
_symmetry.space_group_name_H-M   'P 1'
#
loop_
_entity.id
_entity.type
_entity.pdbx_description
1 polymer ?
#
loop_
_entity_poly.entity_id
_entity_poly.type
_entity_poly.pdbx_seq_one_letter_code
_entity_poly.pdbx_strand_id
1 'polypeptide(L)'
;MTLESTIESYLVKRVEALGGFTLKTDKVPGRRFLDRTCFLPGGRVIVVELKRPAGGRLARLQGFMIAHLERLGHEVYRCDTKEEVDIALQS
;
A
#
# COMPACT_ATOMS: atom_id res chain seq x y z
N MET A 1 9.85 -8.79 16.46
CA MET A 1 9.61 -8.70 15.01
C MET A 1 8.13 -8.49 14.76
N THR A 2 7.79 -7.52 13.91
CA THR A 2 6.40 -7.22 13.62
C THR A 2 5.96 -8.00 12.39
N LEU A 3 4.87 -8.75 12.50
CA LEU A 3 4.36 -9.54 11.39
C LEU A 3 3.67 -8.63 10.37
N GLU A 4 3.74 -9.02 9.10
CA GLU A 4 3.09 -8.30 8.01
C GLU A 4 1.59 -8.11 8.28
N SER A 5 0.91 -9.16 8.78
CA SER A 5 -0.51 -9.07 9.13
C SER A 5 -0.80 -8.04 10.21
N THR A 6 0.14 -7.80 11.13
CA THR A 6 0.02 -6.78 12.16
C THR A 6 0.10 -5.39 11.55
N ILE A 7 1.01 -5.19 10.60
CA ILE A 7 1.13 -3.91 9.89
C ILE A 7 -0.12 -3.65 9.05
N GLU A 8 -0.63 -4.68 8.36
CA GLU A 8 -1.84 -4.56 7.56
C GLU A 8 -3.04 -4.17 8.42
N SER A 9 -3.23 -4.83 9.57
CA SER A 9 -4.31 -4.49 10.49
C SER A 9 -4.18 -3.06 11.01
N TYR A 10 -2.97 -2.64 11.30
CA TYR A 10 -2.71 -1.27 11.74
C TYR A 10 -3.10 -0.26 10.66
N LEU A 11 -2.70 -0.52 9.41
CA LEU A 11 -3.06 0.33 8.29
C LEU A 11 -4.58 0.47 8.16
N VAL A 12 -5.30 -0.66 8.19
CA VAL A 12 -6.76 -0.65 8.05
C VAL A 12 -7.40 0.20 9.15
N LYS A 13 -6.99 -0.01 10.40
CA LYS A 13 -7.54 0.74 11.53
C LYS A 13 -7.25 2.23 11.43
N ARG A 14 -6.03 2.59 11.01
CA ARG A 14 -5.65 3.99 10.89
C ARG A 14 -6.43 4.67 9.78
N VAL A 15 -6.60 4.01 8.63
CA VAL A 15 -7.38 4.57 7.53
C VAL A 15 -8.82 4.80 7.96
N GLU A 16 -9.43 3.82 8.64
CA GLU A 16 -10.81 3.93 9.13
C GLU A 16 -10.94 5.04 10.17
N ALA A 17 -9.96 5.17 11.05
CA ALA A 17 -9.97 6.24 12.06
C ALA A 17 -9.92 7.63 11.43
N LEU A 18 -9.33 7.76 10.25
CA LEU A 18 -9.29 9.02 9.50
C LEU A 18 -10.57 9.28 8.71
N GLY A 19 -11.50 8.35 8.70
CA GLY A 19 -12.75 8.48 7.96
C GLY A 19 -12.71 7.90 6.55
N GLY A 20 -11.65 7.18 6.22
CA GLY A 20 -11.50 6.52 4.92
C GLY A 20 -11.85 5.04 4.96
N PHE A 21 -11.55 4.36 3.88
CA PHE A 21 -11.62 2.90 3.83
C PHE A 21 -10.53 2.37 2.91
N THR A 22 -10.25 1.08 3.02
CA THR A 22 -9.20 0.47 2.21
C THR A 22 -9.70 -0.86 1.65
N LEU A 23 -9.22 -1.20 0.46
CA LEU A 23 -9.53 -2.45 -0.22
C LEU A 23 -8.25 -3.25 -0.38
N LYS A 24 -8.39 -4.56 -0.25
CA LYS A 24 -7.29 -5.49 -0.53
C LYS A 24 -7.23 -5.69 -2.03
N THR A 25 -6.15 -5.25 -2.67
CA THR A 25 -6.06 -5.21 -4.13
C THR A 25 -4.97 -6.13 -4.70
N ASP A 26 -4.31 -6.91 -3.87
CA ASP A 26 -3.23 -7.79 -4.31
C ASP A 26 -3.71 -8.95 -5.17
N LYS A 27 -5.00 -9.26 -5.17
CA LYS A 27 -5.56 -10.41 -5.88
C LYS A 27 -6.53 -10.01 -6.98
N VAL A 28 -6.20 -8.94 -7.70
CA VAL A 28 -6.98 -8.56 -8.88
C VAL A 28 -6.76 -9.60 -9.97
N PRO A 29 -7.82 -10.23 -10.50
CA PRO A 29 -7.67 -11.25 -11.54
C PRO A 29 -6.95 -10.70 -12.77
N GLY A 30 -6.00 -11.49 -13.28
CA GLY A 30 -5.26 -11.14 -14.49
C GLY A 30 -4.19 -10.08 -14.30
N ARG A 31 -3.99 -9.58 -13.09
CA ARG A 31 -2.98 -8.55 -12.83
C ARG A 31 -2.32 -8.77 -11.49
N ARG A 32 -1.05 -8.37 -11.41
CA ARG A 32 -0.36 -8.25 -10.13
C ARG A 32 -0.45 -6.80 -9.70
N PHE A 33 -0.98 -6.58 -8.50
CA PHE A 33 -1.12 -5.23 -7.97
C PHE A 33 -0.57 -5.19 -6.54
N LEU A 34 -0.54 -4.00 -5.95
CA LEU A 34 -0.03 -3.81 -4.60
C LEU A 34 -1.08 -4.23 -3.56
N ASP A 35 -0.66 -4.38 -2.31
CA ASP A 35 -1.47 -5.06 -1.29
C ASP A 35 -2.78 -4.36 -0.99
N ARG A 36 -2.75 -3.03 -0.85
CA ARG A 36 -3.94 -2.27 -0.47
C ARG A 36 -4.04 -0.96 -1.21
N THR A 37 -5.27 -0.60 -1.57
CA THR A 37 -5.59 0.74 -2.06
C THR A 37 -6.43 1.42 -1.00
N CYS A 38 -6.02 2.61 -0.58
CA CYS A 38 -6.64 3.33 0.52
C CYS A 38 -7.29 4.61 0.02
N PHE A 39 -8.55 4.79 0.36
CA PHE A 39 -9.34 5.96 -0.01
C PHE A 39 -9.51 6.82 1.23
N LEU A 40 -8.92 8.01 1.19
CA LEU A 40 -8.84 8.91 2.33
C LEU A 40 -9.73 10.14 2.10
N PRO A 41 -10.12 10.84 3.18
CA PRO A 41 -10.90 12.07 3.03
C PRO A 41 -10.20 13.09 2.14
N GLY A 42 -10.96 13.93 1.50
CA GLY A 42 -10.44 14.95 0.61
C GLY A 42 -10.08 14.45 -0.76
N GLY A 43 -10.53 13.25 -1.12
CA GLY A 43 -10.26 12.66 -2.44
C GLY A 43 -8.85 12.08 -2.58
N ARG A 44 -8.12 11.95 -1.49
CA ARG A 44 -6.76 11.40 -1.53
C ARG A 44 -6.83 9.88 -1.64
N VAL A 45 -6.09 9.33 -2.59
CA VAL A 45 -5.98 7.88 -2.78
C VAL A 45 -4.50 7.52 -2.73
N ILE A 46 -4.16 6.53 -1.90
CA ILE A 46 -2.79 6.02 -1.85
C ILE A 46 -2.81 4.50 -2.06
N VAL A 47 -1.74 3.98 -2.64
CA VAL A 47 -1.55 2.55 -2.85
C VAL A 47 -0.40 2.10 -1.97
N VAL A 48 -0.59 1.02 -1.22
CA VAL A 48 0.37 0.60 -0.22
C VAL A 48 0.80 -0.84 -0.46
N GLU A 49 2.10 -1.05 -0.47
CA GLU A 49 2.72 -2.37 -0.45
C GLU A 49 3.25 -2.62 0.96
N LEU A 50 2.80 -3.71 1.58
CA LEU A 50 3.06 -3.97 3.00
C LEU A 50 4.27 -4.84 3.27
N LYS A 51 4.91 -5.34 2.22
CA LYS A 51 6.14 -6.11 2.38
C LYS A 51 7.13 -5.75 1.31
N ARG A 52 8.40 -5.90 1.65
CA ARG A 52 9.46 -5.68 0.69
C ARG A 52 9.50 -6.86 -0.27
N PRO A 53 9.62 -6.62 -1.57
CA PRO A 53 9.77 -7.71 -2.52
C PRO A 53 10.97 -8.57 -2.15
N ALA A 54 10.79 -9.88 -2.27
CA ALA A 54 11.84 -10.84 -1.90
C ALA A 54 12.95 -10.94 -2.94
N GLY A 55 12.88 -10.21 -4.02
CA GLY A 55 13.82 -10.31 -5.13
C GLY A 55 13.29 -11.22 -6.23
N GLY A 56 13.97 -11.23 -7.38
CA GLY A 56 13.59 -12.03 -8.52
C GLY A 56 12.44 -11.44 -9.32
N ARG A 57 11.71 -12.30 -10.03
CA ARG A 57 10.70 -11.85 -10.98
C ARG A 57 9.56 -11.06 -10.34
N LEU A 58 9.06 -11.53 -9.18
CA LEU A 58 7.96 -10.85 -8.51
C LEU A 58 8.36 -9.45 -8.06
N ALA A 59 9.57 -9.32 -7.53
CA ALA A 59 10.08 -8.03 -7.11
C ALA A 59 10.18 -7.06 -8.29
N ARG A 60 10.64 -7.55 -9.45
CA ARG A 60 10.73 -6.72 -10.65
C ARG A 60 9.36 -6.26 -11.13
N LEU A 61 8.38 -7.17 -11.13
CA LEU A 61 7.02 -6.83 -11.56
C LEU A 61 6.38 -5.80 -10.63
N GLN A 62 6.58 -5.95 -9.33
CA GLN A 62 6.09 -4.95 -8.37
C GLN A 62 6.78 -3.60 -8.56
N GLY A 63 8.09 -3.63 -8.82
CA GLY A 63 8.84 -2.41 -9.10
C GLY A 63 8.32 -1.68 -10.34
N PHE A 64 8.02 -2.42 -11.40
CA PHE A 64 7.44 -1.83 -12.62
C PHE A 64 6.06 -1.23 -12.34
N MET A 65 5.23 -1.91 -11.55
CA MET A 65 3.90 -1.40 -11.21
C MET A 65 4.01 -0.12 -10.39
N ILE A 66 4.89 -0.09 -9.40
CA ILE A 66 5.10 1.10 -8.59
C ILE A 66 5.56 2.27 -9.45
N ALA A 67 6.56 2.06 -10.30
CA ALA A 67 7.07 3.11 -11.19
C ALA A 67 5.98 3.61 -12.12
N HIS A 68 5.15 2.70 -12.65
CA HIS A 68 4.06 3.07 -13.53
C HIS A 68 3.03 3.95 -12.84
N LEU A 69 2.62 3.57 -11.64
CA LEU A 69 1.67 4.36 -10.86
C LEU A 69 2.23 5.74 -10.51
N GLU A 70 3.50 5.81 -10.15
CA GLU A 70 4.14 7.08 -9.83
C GLU A 70 4.23 8.00 -11.05
N ARG A 71 4.52 7.44 -12.22
CA ARG A 71 4.52 8.23 -13.47
C ARG A 71 3.14 8.79 -13.79
N LEU A 72 2.08 8.08 -13.39
CA LEU A 72 0.71 8.55 -13.58
C LEU A 72 0.29 9.57 -12.52
N GLY A 73 1.15 9.83 -11.55
CA GLY A 73 0.87 10.82 -10.51
C GLY A 73 0.24 10.27 -9.24
N HIS A 74 0.20 8.96 -9.09
CA HIS A 74 -0.39 8.35 -7.89
C HIS A 74 0.63 8.22 -6.78
N GLU A 75 0.15 8.34 -5.54
CA GLU A 75 0.99 8.14 -4.36
C GLU A 75 1.11 6.65 -4.04
N VAL A 76 2.33 6.17 -3.94
CA VAL A 76 2.61 4.77 -3.63
C VAL A 76 3.59 4.70 -2.48
N TYR A 77 3.31 3.86 -1.50
CA TYR A 77 4.16 3.71 -0.32
C TYR A 77 4.45 2.23 -0.08
N ARG A 78 5.67 1.95 0.35
CA ARG A 78 6.05 0.64 0.87
C ARG A 78 6.15 0.79 2.37
N CYS A 79 5.36 0.01 3.11
CA CYS A 79 5.30 0.11 4.56
C CYS A 79 5.66 -1.22 5.18
N ASP A 80 6.72 -1.20 5.98
CA ASP A 80 7.27 -2.35 6.67
C ASP A 80 7.11 -2.21 8.18
N THR A 81 6.77 -1.01 8.63
CA THR A 81 6.61 -0.66 10.04
C THR A 81 5.38 0.20 10.23
N LYS A 82 4.91 0.27 11.47
CA LYS A 82 3.79 1.17 11.83
C LYS A 82 4.15 2.63 11.59
N GLU A 83 5.40 2.99 11.84
CA GLU A 83 5.89 4.35 11.63
C GLU A 83 5.81 4.74 10.16
N GLU A 84 6.14 3.82 9.26
CA GLU A 84 6.02 4.07 7.82
C GLU A 84 4.57 4.24 7.40
N VAL A 85 3.65 3.47 7.99
CA VAL A 85 2.21 3.65 7.76
C VAL A 85 1.78 5.06 8.18
N ASP A 86 2.19 5.50 9.37
CA ASP A 86 1.84 6.82 9.88
C ASP A 86 2.36 7.92 8.95
N ILE A 87 3.60 7.78 8.48
CA ILE A 87 4.19 8.75 7.54
C ILE A 87 3.36 8.80 6.24
N ALA A 88 3.01 7.65 5.69
CA ALA A 88 2.23 7.59 4.45
C ALA A 88 0.87 8.28 4.61
N LEU A 89 0.22 8.10 5.75
CA LEU A 89 -1.09 8.67 5.99
C LEU A 89 -1.08 10.16 6.33
N GLN A 90 0.06 10.69 6.79
CA GLN A 90 0.21 12.11 7.13
C GLN A 90 0.35 13.03 5.92
N SER A 91 0.89 12.53 4.86
CA SER A 91 1.32 13.36 3.71
C SER A 91 0.18 14.04 2.99
#